data_34aac445e1a493ca1fd401798ee96771
#
_entry.id   34aac445e1a493ca1fd401798ee96771
#
_cell.length_a   1.000
_cell.length_b   1.000
_cell.length_c   1.000
_cell.angle_alpha   90.00
_cell.angle_beta   90.00
_cell.angle_gamma   90.00
#
_symmetry.space_group_name_H-M   'P 1'
#
loop_
_entity.id
_entity.type
_entity.pdbx_description
1 polymer ?
#
loop_
_entity_poly.entity_id
_entity_poly.type
_entity_poly.pdbx_seq_one_letter_code
_entity_poly.pdbx_strand_id
1 'polypeptide(L)' 'MSFGKMPIDDLIQIANAGGGFRLDATQRYPDELMQIATAAKNGGATVILYGMSRYYTNDLLRIATAGKGAVIFED' A
#
# COMPACT_ATOMS: atom_id res chain seq x y z
N MET A 1 -16.01 6.87 6.46
CA MET A 1 -14.69 6.61 7.06
C MET A 1 -13.64 6.53 5.95
N SER A 2 -12.54 7.19 6.12
CA SER A 2 -11.46 7.22 5.14
C SER A 2 -10.40 6.17 5.48
N PHE A 3 -9.94 5.42 4.48
CA PHE A 3 -8.83 4.49 4.68
C PHE A 3 -7.56 5.21 5.13
N GLY A 4 -7.40 6.47 4.77
CA GLY A 4 -6.23 7.24 5.19
C GLY A 4 -6.09 7.41 6.69
N LYS A 5 -7.19 7.30 7.43
CA LYS A 5 -7.20 7.44 8.89
C LYS A 5 -7.25 6.09 9.61
N MET A 6 -7.34 5.00 8.87
CA MET A 6 -7.42 3.67 9.46
C MET A 6 -6.04 3.26 9.97
N PRO A 7 -5.95 2.63 11.14
CA PRO A 7 -4.65 2.13 11.65
C PRO A 7 -4.00 1.17 10.66
N ILE A 8 -2.67 1.19 10.63
CA ILE A 8 -1.90 0.34 9.71
C ILE A 8 -2.23 -1.15 9.90
N ASP A 9 -2.42 -1.58 11.13
CA ASP A 9 -2.71 -3.00 11.42
C ASP A 9 -4.03 -3.44 10.77
N ASP A 10 -5.02 -2.56 10.76
CA ASP A 10 -6.31 -2.88 10.14
C ASP A 10 -6.18 -2.98 8.62
N LEU A 11 -5.41 -2.09 8.03
CA LEU A 11 -5.16 -2.12 6.58
C LEU A 11 -4.43 -3.41 6.18
N ILE A 12 -3.45 -3.82 6.97
CA ILE A 12 -2.72 -5.05 6.74
C ILE A 12 -3.66 -6.26 6.81
N GLN A 13 -4.55 -6.29 7.79
CA GLN A 13 -5.50 -7.39 7.93
C GLN A 13 -6.46 -7.47 6.74
N ILE A 14 -6.95 -6.32 6.29
CA ILE A 14 -7.86 -6.27 5.13
C ILE A 14 -7.15 -6.79 3.89
N ALA A 15 -5.93 -6.33 3.65
CA ALA A 15 -5.16 -6.75 2.49
C ALA A 15 -4.83 -8.24 2.53
N ASN A 16 -4.44 -8.76 3.69
CA ASN A 16 -4.16 -10.18 3.87
C ASN A 16 -5.39 -11.04 3.61
N ALA A 17 -6.56 -10.52 3.89
CA ALA A 17 -7.82 -11.24 3.65
C ALA A 17 -8.26 -11.16 2.18
N GLY A 18 -7.52 -10.45 1.34
CA GLY A 18 -7.84 -10.32 -0.07
C GLY A 18 -8.64 -9.07 -0.42
N GLY A 19 -8.85 -8.17 0.53
CA GLY A 19 -9.58 -6.92 0.29
C GLY A 19 -8.67 -5.85 -0.30
N GLY A 20 -9.02 -5.35 -1.49
CA GLY A 20 -8.30 -4.23 -2.09
C GLY A 20 -8.90 -2.90 -1.64
N PHE A 21 -8.09 -1.84 -1.72
CA PHE A 21 -8.56 -0.50 -1.38
C PHE A 21 -7.67 0.54 -2.03
N ARG A 22 -8.14 1.79 -2.00
CA ARG A 22 -7.39 2.93 -2.49
C ARG A 22 -6.97 3.76 -1.28
N LEU A 23 -5.68 4.03 -1.16
CA LEU A 23 -5.11 4.63 0.04
C LEU A 23 -4.32 5.89 -0.32
N ASP A 24 -4.56 6.96 0.44
CA ASP A 24 -3.74 8.16 0.39
C ASP A 24 -2.40 7.86 1.08
N ALA A 25 -1.34 7.79 0.28
CA ALA A 25 -0.01 7.46 0.78
C ALA A 25 0.73 8.66 1.35
N THR A 26 0.19 9.88 1.20
CA THR A 26 0.89 11.09 1.63
C THR A 26 1.10 11.17 3.14
N GLN A 27 0.31 10.44 3.91
CA GLN A 27 0.36 10.43 5.37
C GLN A 27 1.05 9.19 5.93
N ARG A 28 1.70 8.40 5.07
CA ARG A 28 2.31 7.14 5.48
C ARG A 28 3.79 7.11 5.16
N TYR A 29 4.55 6.40 5.98
CA TYR A 29 5.97 6.19 5.73
C TYR A 29 6.16 5.04 4.73
N PRO A 30 7.30 5.04 3.98
CA PRO A 30 7.57 3.97 3.03
C PRO A 30 7.52 2.57 3.66
N ASP A 31 8.01 2.40 4.88
CA ASP A 31 7.98 1.10 5.56
C ASP A 31 6.56 0.60 5.78
N GLU A 32 5.63 1.49 6.11
CA GLU A 32 4.22 1.14 6.26
C GLU A 32 3.63 0.69 4.92
N LEU A 33 3.96 1.41 3.85
CA LEU A 33 3.48 1.07 2.52
C LEU A 33 4.03 -0.27 2.05
N MET A 34 5.27 -0.59 2.41
CA MET A 34 5.85 -1.90 2.11
C MET A 34 5.10 -3.02 2.83
N GLN A 35 4.71 -2.80 4.08
CA GLN A 35 3.94 -3.78 4.83
C GLN A 35 2.58 -4.03 4.20
N ILE A 36 1.90 -2.97 3.77
CA ILE A 36 0.62 -3.06 3.08
C ILE A 36 0.79 -3.82 1.76
N ALA A 37 1.83 -3.48 1.01
CA ALA A 37 2.10 -4.12 -0.28
C ALA A 37 2.35 -5.61 -0.12
N THR A 38 3.13 -6.00 0.88
CA THR A 38 3.41 -7.41 1.19
C THR A 38 2.13 -8.14 1.56
N ALA A 39 1.29 -7.52 2.39
CA ALA A 39 0.02 -8.12 2.80
C ALA A 39 -0.91 -8.31 1.60
N ALA A 40 -0.96 -7.32 0.70
CA ALA A 40 -1.79 -7.40 -0.50
C ALA A 40 -1.33 -8.55 -1.39
N LYS A 41 -0.01 -8.70 -1.58
CA LYS A 41 0.55 -9.80 -2.34
C LYS A 41 0.15 -11.15 -1.74
N ASN A 42 0.31 -11.28 -0.42
CA ASN A 42 0.02 -12.54 0.27
C ASN A 42 -1.46 -12.87 0.26
N GLY A 43 -2.32 -11.87 0.31
CA GLY A 43 -3.77 -12.07 0.33
C GLY A 43 -4.41 -12.14 -1.05
N GLY A 44 -3.66 -11.90 -2.11
CA GLY A 44 -4.22 -11.85 -3.45
C GLY A 44 -5.03 -10.60 -3.72
N ALA A 45 -4.81 -9.54 -2.95
CA ALA A 45 -5.50 -8.27 -3.13
C ALA A 45 -4.72 -7.36 -4.07
N THR A 46 -5.38 -6.31 -4.54
CA THR A 46 -4.71 -5.21 -5.25
C THR A 46 -5.02 -3.93 -4.50
N VAL A 47 -3.99 -3.18 -4.15
CA VAL A 47 -4.15 -1.90 -3.49
C VAL A 47 -3.67 -0.78 -4.40
N ILE A 48 -4.37 0.35 -4.36
CA ILE A 48 -4.01 1.54 -5.11
C ILE A 48 -3.49 2.56 -4.13
N LEU A 49 -2.23 2.98 -4.32
CA LEU A 49 -1.59 3.97 -3.46
C LEU A 49 -1.49 5.26 -4.26
N TYR A 50 -2.19 6.30 -3.83
CA TYR A 50 -2.14 7.58 -4.53
C TYR A 50 -1.34 8.61 -3.73
N GLY A 51 -0.95 9.69 -4.40
CA GLY A 51 -0.06 10.66 -3.80
C GLY A 51 1.39 10.20 -3.81
N MET A 52 1.73 9.29 -4.69
CA MET A 52 3.05 8.65 -4.71
C MET A 52 4.11 9.47 -5.44
N SER A 53 3.73 10.51 -6.17
CA SER A 53 4.69 11.32 -6.93
C SER A 53 5.71 12.03 -6.02
N ARG A 54 5.44 12.12 -4.74
CA ARG A 54 6.31 12.77 -3.76
C ARG A 54 7.42 11.86 -3.24
N TYR A 55 7.36 10.58 -3.54
CA TYR A 55 8.33 9.61 -3.05
C TYR A 55 9.52 9.50 -3.99
N TYR A 56 10.67 9.19 -3.43
CA TYR A 56 11.87 8.92 -4.23
C TYR A 56 11.71 7.61 -4.99
N THR A 57 12.36 7.52 -6.14
CA THR A 57 12.31 6.31 -6.97
C THR A 57 12.73 5.06 -6.20
N ASN A 58 13.73 5.17 -5.34
CA ASN A 58 14.17 4.01 -4.54
C ASN A 58 13.06 3.49 -3.64
N ASP A 59 12.27 4.38 -3.04
CA ASP A 59 11.14 3.98 -2.21
C ASP A 59 10.07 3.30 -3.04
N LEU A 60 9.78 3.84 -4.23
CA LEU A 60 8.81 3.24 -5.14
C LEU A 60 9.23 1.84 -5.55
N LEU A 61 10.52 1.65 -5.85
CA LEU A 61 11.05 0.34 -6.22
C LEU A 61 10.92 -0.66 -5.07
N ARG A 62 11.19 -0.23 -3.84
CA ARG A 62 11.08 -1.11 -2.67
C ARG A 62 9.64 -1.54 -2.44
N ILE A 63 8.70 -0.60 -2.56
CA ILE A 63 7.28 -0.90 -2.39
C ILE A 63 6.80 -1.82 -3.51
N ALA A 64 7.20 -1.54 -4.74
CA ALA A 64 6.82 -2.37 -5.88
C ALA A 64 7.35 -3.79 -5.73
N THR A 65 8.60 -3.93 -5.28
CA THR A 65 9.21 -5.23 -5.05
C THR A 65 8.47 -6.02 -3.97
N ALA A 66 8.09 -5.33 -2.90
CA ALA A 66 7.35 -5.97 -1.80
C ALA A 66 5.98 -6.47 -2.28
N GLY A 67 5.33 -5.72 -3.16
CA GLY A 67 3.97 -6.04 -3.61
C GLY A 67 3.91 -6.98 -4.80
N LYS A 68 4.96 -7.05 -5.61
CA LYS A 68 5.03 -7.97 -6.77
C LYS A 68 3.75 -7.96 -7.62
N GLY A 69 3.33 -6.78 -8.04
CA GLY A 69 2.14 -6.65 -8.89
C GLY A 69 0.85 -6.40 -8.13
N ALA A 70 0.88 -6.44 -6.80
CA ALA A 70 -0.32 -6.22 -5.99
C ALA A 70 -0.56 -4.74 -5.68
N VAL A 71 0.30 -3.84 -6.16
CA VAL A 71 0.15 -2.40 -5.92
C VAL A 71 0.08 -1.64 -7.23
N ILE A 72 -0.74 -0.60 -7.24
CA ILE A 72 -0.84 0.34 -8.35
C ILE A 72 -0.51 1.72 -7.78
N PHE A 73 0.43 2.42 -8.40
CA PHE A 73 0.81 3.76 -7.97
C PHE A 73 0.04 4.80 -8.78
N GLU A 74 -0.46 5.81 -8.08
CA GLU A 74 -1.11 6.97 -8.70
C GLU A 74 -0.57 8.25 -8.09
N ASP A 75 -0.72 9.35 -8.79
CA ASP A 75 -0.35 10.66 -8.27
C ASP A 75 -1.27 11.15 -7.15
#